data_d6e1dcd5e5803273e88cdaba9a1d1550
#
_entry.id   d6e1dcd5e5803273e88cdaba9a1d1550
#
_cell.length_a   1.000
_cell.length_b   1.000
_cell.length_c   1.000
_cell.angle_alpha   90.00
_cell.angle_beta   90.00
_cell.angle_gamma   90.00
#
_symmetry.space_group_name_H-M   'P 1'
#
loop_
_entity.id
_entity.type
_entity.pdbx_description
1 polymer ?
#
loop_
_entity_poly.entity_id
_entity_poly.type
_entity_poly.pdbx_seq_one_letter_code
_entity_poly.pdbx_strand_id
1 'polypeptide(L)'
;MDVIVDQTVKILDNEPADIYANATYIPDEWMADYDKYWTPERMNRVLDVLVKHNIAVEINPRYKIPSVDFIRKAKARGLKFTFGTNNVDSHFGRLEYAIDIIRECSLTKDDIWFPVMSHRNERQVVDYNGFLTPNAPKRIAE
;
A
#
# COMPACT_ATOMS: atom_id res chain seq x y z
N MET A 1 20.06 1.37 4.99
CA MET A 1 18.89 0.89 4.21
C MET A 1 18.51 -0.56 4.56
N ASP A 2 19.44 -1.48 4.68
CA ASP A 2 19.11 -2.90 4.96
C ASP A 2 18.32 -3.08 6.26
N VAL A 3 18.66 -2.34 7.31
CA VAL A 3 17.90 -2.35 8.57
C VAL A 3 16.43 -1.95 8.36
N ILE A 4 16.16 -0.96 7.50
CA ILE A 4 14.79 -0.55 7.17
C ILE A 4 14.05 -1.67 6.43
N VAL A 5 14.71 -2.28 5.44
CA VAL A 5 14.13 -3.42 4.70
C VAL A 5 13.88 -4.60 5.62
N ASP A 6 14.83 -4.92 6.52
CA ASP A 6 14.68 -6.00 7.52
C ASP A 6 13.46 -5.76 8.43
N GLN A 7 13.30 -4.53 8.92
CA GLN A 7 12.16 -4.17 9.76
C GLN A 7 10.85 -4.22 8.98
N THR A 8 10.83 -3.70 7.74
CA THR A 8 9.66 -3.76 6.87
C THR A 8 9.23 -5.21 6.63
N VAL A 9 10.16 -6.07 6.23
CA VAL A 9 9.89 -7.50 6.02
C VAL A 9 9.36 -8.15 7.30
N LYS A 10 10.00 -7.88 8.45
CA LYS A 10 9.58 -8.42 9.74
C LYS A 10 8.16 -7.98 10.12
N ILE A 11 7.81 -6.71 9.94
CA ILE A 11 6.49 -6.18 10.24
C ILE A 11 5.45 -6.84 9.32
N LEU A 12 5.69 -6.82 8.00
CA LEU A 12 4.76 -7.38 7.02
C LEU A 12 4.60 -8.91 7.15
N ASP A 13 5.60 -9.61 7.72
CA ASP A 13 5.52 -11.05 7.93
C ASP A 13 4.75 -11.44 9.21
N ASN A 14 4.67 -10.55 10.19
CA ASN A 14 4.11 -10.87 11.52
C ASN A 14 2.82 -10.11 11.85
N GLU A 15 2.58 -8.96 11.22
CA GLU A 15 1.41 -8.13 11.51
C GLU A 15 0.34 -8.27 10.42
N PRO A 16 -0.94 -8.34 10.79
CA PRO A 16 -2.01 -8.42 9.80
C PRO A 16 -2.12 -7.09 9.04
N ALA A 17 -1.79 -7.11 7.76
CA ALA A 17 -1.90 -5.96 6.87
C ALA A 17 -2.59 -6.33 5.56
N ASP A 18 -3.51 -5.49 5.10
CA ASP A 18 -4.13 -5.64 3.79
C ASP A 18 -3.38 -4.85 2.72
N ILE A 19 -2.74 -3.74 3.11
CA ILE A 19 -2.09 -2.80 2.21
C ILE A 19 -0.75 -2.37 2.79
N TYR A 20 0.31 -2.44 1.97
CA TYR A 20 1.58 -1.80 2.23
C TYR A 20 1.52 -0.34 1.75
N ALA A 21 1.17 0.56 2.66
CA ALA A 21 1.05 1.99 2.41
C ALA A 21 2.42 2.68 2.39
N ASN A 22 2.54 3.79 1.63
CA ASN A 22 3.79 4.51 1.41
C ASN A 22 4.94 3.58 1.00
N ALA A 23 4.62 2.61 0.16
CA ALA A 23 5.55 1.56 -0.25
C ALA A 23 6.85 2.16 -0.79
N THR A 24 7.98 1.71 -0.25
CA THR A 24 9.33 2.15 -0.63
C THR A 24 9.67 3.62 -0.31
N TYR A 25 8.95 4.24 0.63
CA TYR A 25 9.25 5.61 1.04
C TYR A 25 10.69 5.75 1.56
N ILE A 26 11.34 6.85 1.15
CA ILE A 26 12.60 7.34 1.70
C ILE A 26 12.51 8.87 1.87
N PRO A 27 13.30 9.48 2.75
CA PRO A 27 13.33 10.93 2.91
C PRO A 27 13.60 11.67 1.60
N ASP A 28 13.03 12.87 1.44
CA ASP A 28 13.14 13.65 0.21
C ASP A 28 14.60 13.93 -0.20
N GLU A 29 15.48 14.11 0.78
CA GLU A 29 16.92 14.35 0.56
C GLU A 29 17.62 13.15 -0.10
N TRP A 30 17.01 11.96 -0.03
CA TRP A 30 17.58 10.72 -0.57
C TRP A 30 16.94 10.32 -1.91
N MET A 31 15.89 11.01 -2.32
CA MET A 31 15.14 10.66 -3.53
C MET A 31 15.98 10.71 -4.82
N ALA A 32 17.02 11.56 -4.87
CA ALA A 32 17.94 11.60 -6.01
C ALA A 32 18.73 10.29 -6.19
N ASP A 33 18.92 9.54 -5.13
CA ASP A 33 19.63 8.25 -5.09
C ASP A 33 18.66 7.05 -4.89
N TYR A 34 17.38 7.20 -5.21
CA TYR A 34 16.35 6.20 -4.93
C TYR A 34 16.77 4.79 -5.34
N ASP A 35 17.26 4.59 -6.57
CA ASP A 35 17.65 3.28 -7.09
C ASP A 35 18.88 2.69 -6.36
N LYS A 36 19.71 3.52 -5.75
CA LYS A 36 20.81 3.09 -4.91
C LYS A 36 20.35 2.55 -3.56
N TYR A 37 19.25 3.08 -3.04
CA TYR A 37 18.64 2.60 -1.81
C TYR A 37 17.70 1.43 -2.04
N TRP A 38 16.88 1.50 -3.08
CA TRP A 38 15.95 0.44 -3.47
C TRP A 38 16.53 -0.42 -4.60
N THR A 39 17.54 -1.22 -4.26
CA THR A 39 18.15 -2.17 -5.21
C THR A 39 17.18 -3.31 -5.54
N PRO A 40 17.37 -4.01 -6.66
CA PRO A 40 16.56 -5.17 -7.03
C PRO A 40 16.46 -6.22 -5.92
N GLU A 41 17.55 -6.48 -5.17
CA GLU A 41 17.58 -7.44 -4.07
C GLU A 41 16.65 -7.01 -2.94
N ARG A 42 16.71 -5.74 -2.54
CA ARG A 42 15.86 -5.17 -1.47
C ARG A 42 14.40 -5.16 -1.87
N MET A 43 14.11 -4.77 -3.14
CA MET A 43 12.76 -4.83 -3.69
C MET A 43 12.22 -6.27 -3.63
N ASN A 44 13.01 -7.25 -4.09
CA ASN A 44 12.60 -8.65 -4.10
C ASN A 44 12.26 -9.16 -2.70
N ARG A 45 13.06 -8.84 -1.69
CA ARG A 45 12.81 -9.24 -0.30
C ARG A 45 11.45 -8.74 0.21
N VAL A 46 11.11 -7.49 -0.09
CA VAL A 46 9.80 -6.92 0.28
C VAL A 46 8.69 -7.57 -0.54
N LEU A 47 8.89 -7.72 -1.86
CA LEU A 47 7.90 -8.33 -2.74
C LEU A 47 7.57 -9.78 -2.34
N ASP A 48 8.57 -10.56 -1.90
CA ASP A 48 8.37 -11.94 -1.49
C ASP A 48 7.43 -12.07 -0.27
N VAL A 49 7.56 -11.18 0.72
CA VAL A 49 6.66 -11.16 1.88
C VAL A 49 5.27 -10.62 1.50
N LEU A 50 5.18 -9.65 0.61
CA LEU A 50 3.89 -9.16 0.12
C LEU A 50 3.12 -10.27 -0.61
N VAL A 51 3.79 -11.05 -1.44
CA VAL A 51 3.18 -12.21 -2.13
C VAL A 51 2.75 -13.27 -1.13
N LYS A 52 3.61 -13.62 -0.17
CA LYS A 52 3.33 -14.62 0.87
C LYS A 52 2.02 -14.35 1.61
N HIS A 53 1.75 -13.08 1.91
CA HIS A 53 0.59 -12.67 2.70
C HIS A 53 -0.53 -12.02 1.86
N ASN A 54 -0.38 -11.97 0.54
CA ASN A 54 -1.34 -11.32 -0.38
C ASN A 54 -1.64 -9.87 -0.01
N ILE A 55 -0.61 -9.11 0.33
CA ILE A 55 -0.70 -7.71 0.73
C ILE A 55 -0.65 -6.83 -0.51
N ALA A 56 -1.63 -5.94 -0.68
CA ALA A 56 -1.67 -4.99 -1.77
C ALA A 56 -0.62 -3.88 -1.61
N VAL A 57 -0.21 -3.29 -2.72
CA VAL A 57 0.78 -2.21 -2.75
C VAL A 57 0.08 -0.88 -3.03
N GLU A 58 0.30 0.12 -2.17
CA GLU A 58 -0.13 1.47 -2.46
C GLU A 58 0.77 2.13 -3.49
N ILE A 59 0.16 2.70 -4.53
CA ILE A 59 0.78 3.65 -5.44
C ILE A 59 0.47 5.05 -4.89
N ASN A 60 1.50 5.77 -4.47
CA ASN A 60 1.38 7.06 -3.83
C ASN A 60 1.82 8.21 -4.76
N PRO A 61 0.87 8.99 -5.32
CA PRO A 61 1.16 10.09 -6.23
C PRO A 61 1.89 11.27 -5.60
N ARG A 62 1.74 11.49 -4.30
CA ARG A 62 2.41 12.59 -3.60
C ARG A 62 3.92 12.43 -3.61
N TYR A 63 4.39 11.25 -3.24
CA TYR A 63 5.81 10.94 -3.17
C TYR A 63 6.35 10.29 -4.43
N LYS A 64 5.48 10.01 -5.41
CA LYS A 64 5.81 9.29 -6.65
C LYS A 64 6.50 7.96 -6.39
N ILE A 65 5.93 7.19 -5.49
CA ILE A 65 6.41 5.85 -5.08
C ILE A 65 5.29 4.81 -5.14
N PRO A 66 5.63 3.52 -5.23
CA PRO A 66 6.95 2.96 -5.57
C PRO A 66 7.39 3.28 -7.00
N SER A 67 8.67 3.03 -7.32
CA SER A 67 9.17 3.20 -8.68
C SER A 67 8.48 2.28 -9.69
N VAL A 68 8.56 2.65 -10.96
CA VAL A 68 8.05 1.85 -12.09
C VAL A 68 8.60 0.42 -12.06
N ASP A 69 9.90 0.25 -11.76
CA ASP A 69 10.53 -1.07 -11.68
C ASP A 69 9.94 -1.93 -10.56
N PHE A 70 9.72 -1.35 -9.38
CA PHE A 70 9.04 -2.05 -8.28
C PHE A 70 7.63 -2.49 -8.68
N ILE A 71 6.87 -1.60 -9.31
CA ILE A 71 5.48 -1.87 -9.72
C ILE A 71 5.43 -2.97 -10.78
N ARG A 72 6.32 -2.94 -11.77
CA ARG A 72 6.43 -4.00 -12.78
C ARG A 72 6.76 -5.36 -12.17
N LYS A 73 7.69 -5.38 -11.21
CA LYS A 73 8.04 -6.61 -10.46
C LYS A 73 6.88 -7.13 -9.59
N ALA A 74 6.17 -6.21 -8.94
CA ALA A 74 4.99 -6.53 -8.14
C ALA A 74 3.85 -7.12 -9.01
N LYS A 75 3.54 -6.46 -10.14
CA LYS A 75 2.55 -6.95 -11.11
C LYS A 75 2.91 -8.33 -11.65
N ALA A 76 4.17 -8.54 -12.04
CA ALA A 76 4.63 -9.83 -12.57
C ALA A 76 4.46 -10.98 -11.56
N ARG A 77 4.37 -10.67 -10.26
CA ARG A 77 4.10 -11.63 -9.17
C ARG A 77 2.62 -11.74 -8.80
N GLY A 78 1.73 -11.05 -9.51
CA GLY A 78 0.29 -11.07 -9.28
C GLY A 78 -0.20 -10.21 -8.12
N LEU A 79 0.64 -9.35 -7.56
CA LEU A 79 0.23 -8.40 -6.53
C LEU A 79 -0.78 -7.40 -7.06
N LYS A 80 -1.67 -6.95 -6.19
CA LYS A 80 -2.69 -5.95 -6.49
C LYS A 80 -2.25 -4.57 -5.99
N PHE A 81 -2.88 -3.53 -6.54
CA PHE A 81 -2.53 -2.15 -6.27
C PHE A 81 -3.72 -1.37 -5.76
N THR A 82 -3.44 -0.40 -4.90
CA THR A 82 -4.38 0.65 -4.49
C THR A 82 -3.74 2.02 -4.69
N PHE A 83 -4.51 3.08 -4.56
CA PHE A 83 -4.04 4.45 -4.74
C PHE A 83 -4.28 5.25 -3.49
N GLY A 84 -3.23 5.94 -3.01
CA GLY A 84 -3.30 6.86 -1.89
C GLY A 84 -2.84 8.25 -2.29
N THR A 85 -3.51 9.30 -1.85
CA THR A 85 -3.20 10.68 -2.24
C THR A 85 -2.47 11.48 -1.17
N ASN A 86 -2.35 10.94 0.06
CA ASN A 86 -1.73 11.62 1.20
C ASN A 86 -2.12 13.11 1.30
N ASN A 87 -3.42 13.36 1.44
CA ASN A 87 -4.01 14.70 1.50
C ASN A 87 -3.68 15.40 2.82
N VAL A 88 -2.49 15.98 2.94
CA VAL A 88 -1.99 16.63 4.16
C VAL A 88 -1.84 18.15 4.01
N ASP A 89 -2.14 18.70 2.84
CA ASP A 89 -2.09 20.13 2.52
C ASP A 89 -3.22 20.52 1.55
N SER A 90 -3.17 21.73 0.99
CA SER A 90 -4.19 22.23 0.04
C SER A 90 -4.20 21.51 -1.32
N HIS A 91 -3.27 20.62 -1.58
CA HIS A 91 -3.18 19.88 -2.85
C HIS A 91 -3.84 18.52 -2.72
N PHE A 92 -5.18 18.50 -2.80
CA PHE A 92 -5.98 17.29 -2.67
C PHE A 92 -6.04 16.49 -3.98
N GLY A 93 -6.19 15.17 -3.83
CA GLY A 93 -6.62 14.28 -4.90
C GLY A 93 -5.68 14.22 -6.10
N ARG A 94 -4.40 14.47 -5.93
CA ARG A 94 -3.42 14.35 -7.01
C ARG A 94 -3.28 12.90 -7.44
N LEU A 95 -3.56 12.64 -8.71
CA LEU A 95 -3.51 11.30 -9.29
C LEU A 95 -2.60 11.21 -10.51
N GLU A 96 -1.88 12.27 -10.87
CA GLU A 96 -1.09 12.36 -12.09
C GLU A 96 -0.10 11.19 -12.19
N TYR A 97 0.69 10.98 -11.15
CA TYR A 97 1.63 9.86 -11.10
C TYR A 97 0.92 8.49 -11.20
N ALA A 98 -0.21 8.33 -10.53
CA ALA A 98 -0.97 7.08 -10.59
C ALA A 98 -1.47 6.80 -12.03
N ILE A 99 -1.93 7.83 -12.74
CA ILE A 99 -2.38 7.73 -14.13
C ILE A 99 -1.21 7.35 -15.04
N ASP A 100 -0.04 7.95 -14.84
CA ASP A 100 1.16 7.64 -15.60
C ASP A 100 1.61 6.18 -15.35
N ILE A 101 1.60 5.74 -14.10
CA ILE A 101 1.90 4.36 -13.72
C ILE A 101 0.92 3.35 -14.33
N ILE A 102 -0.38 3.66 -14.32
CA ILE A 102 -1.40 2.79 -14.95
C ILE A 102 -1.04 2.58 -16.43
N ARG A 103 -0.68 3.64 -17.14
CA ARG A 103 -0.31 3.57 -18.55
C ARG A 103 1.02 2.85 -18.75
N GLU A 104 2.05 3.25 -18.01
CA GLU A 104 3.41 2.75 -18.19
C GLU A 104 3.58 1.29 -17.78
N CYS A 105 2.88 0.86 -16.73
CA CYS A 105 2.87 -0.53 -16.26
C CYS A 105 1.70 -1.34 -16.84
N SER A 106 0.86 -0.74 -17.72
CA SER A 106 -0.31 -1.38 -18.32
C SER A 106 -1.23 -2.00 -17.26
N LEU A 107 -1.46 -1.30 -16.15
CA LEU A 107 -2.36 -1.77 -15.11
C LEU A 107 -3.80 -1.78 -15.63
N THR A 108 -4.54 -2.83 -15.27
CA THR A 108 -5.95 -3.02 -15.61
C THR A 108 -6.79 -3.05 -14.34
N LYS A 109 -8.11 -3.09 -14.47
CA LYS A 109 -9.02 -3.27 -13.33
C LYS A 109 -8.71 -4.53 -12.52
N ASP A 110 -8.18 -5.56 -13.18
CA ASP A 110 -7.87 -6.83 -12.55
C ASP A 110 -6.59 -6.74 -11.69
N ASP A 111 -5.80 -5.69 -11.84
CA ASP A 111 -4.63 -5.40 -11.01
C ASP A 111 -4.99 -4.56 -9.77
N ILE A 112 -6.23 -4.04 -9.68
CA ILE A 112 -6.63 -3.16 -8.58
C ILE A 112 -7.18 -3.99 -7.41
N TRP A 113 -6.74 -3.61 -6.21
CA TRP A 113 -7.21 -4.19 -4.95
C TRP A 113 -8.51 -3.52 -4.50
N PHE A 114 -9.45 -4.34 -4.07
CA PHE A 114 -10.69 -3.90 -3.44
C PHE A 114 -10.88 -4.63 -2.12
N PRO A 115 -11.35 -3.96 -1.07
CA PRO A 115 -11.63 -4.61 0.20
C PRO A 115 -12.73 -5.66 0.01
N VAL A 116 -12.45 -6.88 0.44
CA VAL A 116 -13.45 -7.93 0.52
C VAL A 116 -14.05 -7.90 1.92
N MET A 117 -15.35 -7.63 2.00
CA MET A 117 -16.09 -7.72 3.26
C MET A 117 -16.14 -9.19 3.69
N SER A 118 -15.19 -9.61 4.52
CA SER A 118 -15.28 -10.90 5.19
C SER A 118 -16.13 -10.75 6.46
N HIS A 119 -16.89 -11.79 6.82
CA HIS A 119 -17.66 -11.84 8.08
C HIS A 119 -16.77 -11.75 9.35
N ARG A 120 -15.44 -11.76 9.20
CA ARG A 120 -14.48 -11.50 10.28
C ARG A 120 -14.43 -10.03 10.72
N ASN A 121 -14.95 -9.12 9.93
CA ASN A 121 -14.95 -7.69 10.23
C ASN A 121 -16.30 -7.22 10.80
N GLU A 122 -16.86 -7.92 11.73
CA GLU A 122 -17.69 -7.27 12.75
C GLU A 122 -16.76 -6.38 13.58
N ARG A 123 -16.22 -5.32 12.95
CA ARG A 123 -15.48 -4.29 13.66
C ARG A 123 -16.43 -3.76 14.71
N GLN A 124 -16.01 -3.81 15.96
CA GLN A 124 -16.69 -3.07 17.02
C GLN A 124 -16.79 -1.62 16.53
N VAL A 125 -18.02 -1.14 16.40
CA VAL A 125 -18.24 0.26 16.02
C VAL A 125 -17.79 1.08 17.21
N VAL A 126 -16.66 1.78 17.03
CA VAL A 126 -16.22 2.79 17.98
C VAL A 126 -17.12 4.00 17.75
N ASP A 127 -17.78 4.52 18.79
CA ASP A 127 -18.54 5.73 18.68
C ASP A 127 -17.59 6.93 18.41
N TYR A 128 -18.19 8.06 18.06
CA TYR A 128 -17.44 9.27 17.69
C TYR A 128 -16.52 9.79 18.80
N ASN A 129 -16.72 9.35 20.06
CA ASN A 129 -15.93 9.72 21.23
C ASN A 129 -14.84 8.69 21.57
N GLY A 130 -14.65 7.66 20.75
CA GLY A 130 -13.64 6.63 20.96
C GLY A 130 -14.03 5.56 21.98
N PHE A 131 -15.26 5.54 22.45
CA PHE A 131 -15.75 4.52 23.37
C PHE A 131 -16.40 3.35 22.62
N LEU A 132 -16.07 2.13 23.06
CA LEU A 132 -16.74 0.93 22.58
C LEU A 132 -18.19 0.93 23.11
N THR A 133 -19.16 0.97 22.20
CA THR A 133 -20.57 0.80 22.57
C THR A 133 -20.94 -0.67 22.39
N PRO A 134 -21.21 -1.41 23.48
CA PRO A 134 -21.50 -2.85 23.43
C PRO A 134 -22.75 -3.22 22.60
N ASN A 135 -23.60 -2.25 22.27
CA ASN A 135 -24.92 -2.46 21.66
C ASN A 135 -25.20 -1.50 20.49
N ALA A 136 -24.19 -1.08 19.72
CA ALA A 136 -24.47 -0.30 18.52
C ALA A 136 -25.35 -1.10 17.56
N PRO A 137 -26.48 -0.52 17.05
CA PRO A 137 -27.38 -1.25 16.17
C PRO A 137 -26.63 -1.66 14.89
N LYS A 138 -26.73 -2.94 14.55
CA LYS A 138 -26.20 -3.44 13.28
C LYS A 138 -26.88 -2.65 12.15
N ARG A 139 -26.09 -1.92 11.33
CA ARG A 139 -26.64 -1.38 10.08
C ARG A 139 -26.97 -2.58 9.22
N ILE A 140 -28.25 -2.77 8.99
CA ILE A 140 -28.75 -3.68 7.97
C ILE A 140 -28.37 -3.01 6.64
N ALA A 141 -27.51 -3.67 5.86
CA ALA A 141 -27.25 -3.26 4.50
C ALA A 141 -28.55 -3.48 3.70
N GLU A 142 -29.10 -2.38 3.17
CA GLU A 142 -30.11 -2.43 2.10
C GLU A 142 -29.40 -2.62 0.75
#